data_44fe60754e02b431865272aee38d7cce
#
_entry.id   44fe60754e02b431865272aee38d7cce
#
_cell.length_a   1.000
_cell.length_b   1.000
_cell.length_c   1.000
_cell.angle_alpha   90.00
_cell.angle_beta   90.00
_cell.angle_gamma   90.00
#
_symmetry.space_group_name_H-M   'P 1'
#
loop_
_entity.id
_entity.type
_entity.pdbx_description
1 polymer ?
#
loop_
_entity_poly.entity_id
_entity_poly.type
_entity_poly.pdbx_seq_one_letter_code
_entity_poly.pdbx_strand_id
1 'polypeptide(L)'
;IIKQRLETELKGIIDNGYAVIYWLSSDIVRWSNSEGYLIGSRGSVGSSLVATMSGITEVNPLPPHYRCPKCKHLEWADISKYDSGFDLPEKTCPVCGEKMIGDGQNIPFATFLGFHAEKVPDIDLNFPSDFQSRAHLHMQETLNATGNKCYKAGTIQTTQDKQARGYALGYIESLGIDKAKVRNAQLDYIGSGCVGTKRSTGQHPGGVIVIPAGMEAYDFTPVQFPADDPDSDWETTHYDFHAIHDNVLKFDMLGHVDPVAIRMQCDLCGFSFMDMKEKIPISDPEAHSLFWSTEALHLKN
;
A
#
# COMPACT_ATOMS: atom_id res chain seq x y z
N ILE A 1 14.32 0.13 -25.51
CA ILE A 1 13.55 -0.52 -24.43
C ILE A 1 12.95 0.55 -23.50
N ILE A 2 13.76 1.32 -22.74
CA ILE A 2 13.28 2.27 -21.71
C ILE A 2 12.32 3.31 -22.31
N LYS A 3 12.73 4.02 -23.36
CA LYS A 3 11.91 5.06 -23.99
C LYS A 3 10.59 4.50 -24.52
N GLN A 4 10.63 3.38 -25.20
CA GLN A 4 9.44 2.72 -25.74
C GLN A 4 8.49 2.29 -24.60
N ARG A 5 9.02 1.74 -23.50
CA ARG A 5 8.24 1.36 -22.32
C ARG A 5 7.53 2.58 -21.72
N LEU A 6 8.26 3.68 -21.50
CA LEU A 6 7.69 4.92 -20.96
C LEU A 6 6.61 5.52 -21.87
N GLU A 7 6.85 5.57 -23.18
CA GLU A 7 5.88 6.08 -24.15
C GLU A 7 4.58 5.26 -24.16
N THR A 8 4.70 3.93 -24.08
CA THR A 8 3.55 3.03 -24.02
C THR A 8 2.76 3.22 -22.72
N GLU A 9 3.44 3.27 -21.57
CA GLU A 9 2.79 3.45 -20.28
C GLU A 9 2.14 4.83 -20.16
N LEU A 10 2.87 5.91 -20.51
CA LEU A 10 2.33 7.27 -20.46
C LEU A 10 1.10 7.43 -21.35
N LYS A 11 1.14 6.85 -22.56
CA LYS A 11 -0.02 6.87 -23.45
C LYS A 11 -1.23 6.21 -22.78
N GLY A 12 -1.08 5.02 -22.22
CA GLY A 12 -2.17 4.31 -21.54
C GLY A 12 -2.70 5.09 -20.33
N ILE A 13 -1.81 5.70 -19.53
CA ILE A 13 -2.18 6.49 -18.35
C ILE A 13 -2.95 7.75 -18.75
N ILE A 14 -2.50 8.46 -19.79
CA ILE A 14 -3.12 9.73 -20.24
C ILE A 14 -4.45 9.46 -20.95
N ASP A 15 -4.48 8.52 -21.87
CA ASP A 15 -5.68 8.21 -22.67
C ASP A 15 -6.85 7.73 -21.81
N ASN A 16 -6.57 7.07 -20.68
CA ASN A 16 -7.58 6.60 -19.71
C ASN A 16 -7.81 7.57 -18.55
N GLY A 17 -7.21 8.76 -18.53
CA GLY A 17 -7.45 9.78 -17.51
C GLY A 17 -6.81 9.51 -16.14
N TYR A 18 -5.86 8.57 -16.04
CA TYR A 18 -5.23 8.18 -14.77
C TYR A 18 -4.10 9.12 -14.30
N ALA A 19 -3.77 10.14 -15.06
CA ALA A 19 -2.68 11.06 -14.75
C ALA A 19 -2.82 11.73 -13.38
N VAL A 20 -4.05 12.03 -12.96
CA VAL A 20 -4.35 12.65 -11.65
C VAL A 20 -3.94 11.74 -10.50
N ILE A 21 -4.22 10.42 -10.60
CA ILE A 21 -3.85 9.44 -9.57
C ILE A 21 -2.34 9.37 -9.42
N TYR A 22 -1.62 9.28 -10.55
CA TYR A 22 -0.15 9.26 -10.54
C TYR A 22 0.43 10.55 -9.98
N TRP A 23 -0.15 11.69 -10.32
CA TRP A 23 0.30 12.99 -9.81
C TRP A 23 0.10 13.11 -8.30
N LEU A 24 -1.09 12.78 -7.80
CA LEU A 24 -1.38 12.78 -6.36
C LEU A 24 -0.47 11.83 -5.59
N SER A 25 -0.27 10.61 -6.11
CA SER A 25 0.63 9.64 -5.49
C SER A 25 2.07 10.17 -5.43
N SER A 26 2.55 10.74 -6.52
CA SER A 26 3.90 11.32 -6.59
C SER A 26 4.05 12.53 -5.64
N ASP A 27 3.05 13.39 -5.58
CA ASP A 27 3.06 14.58 -4.72
C ASP A 27 3.14 14.19 -3.24
N ILE A 28 2.24 13.32 -2.78
CA ILE A 28 2.19 12.89 -1.38
C ILE A 28 3.46 12.15 -0.96
N VAL A 29 4.03 11.32 -1.85
CA VAL A 29 5.30 10.61 -1.56
C VAL A 29 6.46 11.59 -1.46
N ARG A 30 6.58 12.54 -2.40
CA ARG A 30 7.65 13.55 -2.37
C ARG A 30 7.56 14.43 -1.15
N TRP A 31 6.36 14.90 -0.82
CA TRP A 31 6.14 15.70 0.38
C TRP A 31 6.53 14.92 1.65
N SER A 32 6.07 13.68 1.78
CA SER A 32 6.39 12.83 2.93
C SER A 32 7.90 12.58 3.06
N ASN A 33 8.58 12.34 1.94
CA ASN A 33 10.04 12.17 1.93
C ASN A 33 10.76 13.48 2.34
N SER A 34 10.25 14.66 1.97
CA SER A 34 10.80 15.95 2.40
C SER A 34 10.65 16.21 3.90
N GLU A 35 9.60 15.63 4.51
CA GLU A 35 9.38 15.62 5.96
C GLU A 35 10.23 14.54 6.69
N GLY A 36 11.04 13.77 5.94
CA GLY A 36 11.92 12.74 6.47
C GLY A 36 11.23 11.41 6.74
N TYR A 37 10.06 11.17 6.12
CA TYR A 37 9.31 9.92 6.26
C TYR A 37 9.36 9.11 4.96
N LEU A 38 9.86 7.89 5.06
CA LEU A 38 9.87 6.96 3.92
C LEU A 38 8.46 6.42 3.68
N ILE A 39 8.02 6.51 2.44
CA ILE A 39 6.76 5.92 1.99
C ILE A 39 7.07 4.75 1.06
N GLY A 40 6.53 3.59 1.40
CA GLY A 40 6.59 2.41 0.53
C GLY A 40 5.35 2.31 -0.35
N SER A 41 5.48 1.70 -1.50
CA SER A 41 4.34 1.26 -2.31
C SER A 41 4.12 -0.23 -2.17
N ARG A 42 2.89 -0.69 -2.37
CA ARG A 42 2.52 -2.09 -2.31
C ARG A 42 1.71 -2.49 -3.54
N GLY A 43 1.76 -3.77 -3.88
CA GLY A 43 0.93 -4.35 -4.94
C GLY A 43 1.49 -4.14 -6.34
N SER A 44 0.59 -4.09 -7.30
CA SER A 44 0.93 -4.12 -8.73
C SER A 44 1.54 -2.83 -9.28
N VAL A 45 1.51 -1.72 -8.53
CA VAL A 45 2.13 -0.44 -8.95
C VAL A 45 3.62 -0.56 -9.25
N GLY A 46 4.33 -1.49 -8.61
CA GLY A 46 5.72 -1.82 -8.88
C GLY A 46 6.00 -2.32 -10.31
N SER A 47 4.97 -2.60 -11.11
CA SER A 47 5.11 -2.95 -12.53
C SER A 47 5.06 -1.74 -13.47
N SER A 48 4.86 -0.51 -12.97
CA SER A 48 4.85 0.72 -13.76
C SER A 48 6.18 1.45 -13.69
N LEU A 49 6.86 1.57 -14.83
CA LEU A 49 8.08 2.36 -14.95
C LEU A 49 7.80 3.85 -14.76
N VAL A 50 6.62 4.34 -15.14
CA VAL A 50 6.19 5.73 -14.88
C VAL A 50 6.08 5.95 -13.37
N ALA A 51 5.54 5.00 -12.61
CA ALA A 51 5.49 5.09 -11.14
C ALA A 51 6.89 5.14 -10.53
N THR A 52 7.83 4.33 -11.02
CA THR A 52 9.24 4.37 -10.59
C THR A 52 9.87 5.73 -10.88
N MET A 53 9.73 6.23 -12.12
CA MET A 53 10.34 7.50 -12.54
C MET A 53 9.72 8.74 -11.85
N SER A 54 8.46 8.65 -11.44
CA SER A 54 7.78 9.69 -10.67
C SER A 54 8.00 9.59 -9.15
N GLY A 55 8.73 8.58 -8.68
CA GLY A 55 9.07 8.39 -7.27
C GLY A 55 7.96 7.77 -6.41
N ILE A 56 6.90 7.23 -7.03
CA ILE A 56 5.80 6.56 -6.32
C ILE A 56 6.26 5.23 -5.74
N THR A 57 7.11 4.51 -6.48
CA THR A 57 7.67 3.22 -6.06
C THR A 57 9.18 3.18 -6.30
N GLU A 58 9.88 2.41 -5.49
CA GLU A 58 11.30 2.11 -5.70
C GLU A 58 11.53 0.88 -6.60
N VAL A 59 10.48 0.14 -6.90
CA VAL A 59 10.58 -1.06 -7.75
C VAL A 59 10.84 -0.64 -9.19
N ASN A 60 11.90 -1.18 -9.78
CA ASN A 60 12.21 -0.98 -11.18
C ASN A 60 11.70 -2.17 -12.02
N PRO A 61 10.61 -2.02 -12.81
CA PRO A 61 10.02 -3.13 -13.57
C PRO A 61 10.76 -3.52 -14.83
N LEU A 62 11.84 -2.83 -15.17
CA LEU A 62 12.64 -3.17 -16.33
C LEU A 62 13.29 -4.55 -16.20
N PRO A 63 13.70 -5.18 -17.31
CA PRO A 63 14.51 -6.39 -17.25
C PRO A 63 15.79 -6.19 -16.43
N PRO A 64 16.34 -7.26 -15.84
CA PRO A 64 17.59 -7.20 -15.06
C PRO A 64 18.71 -6.53 -15.84
N HIS A 65 19.40 -5.60 -15.21
CA HIS A 65 20.46 -4.82 -15.82
C HIS A 65 21.45 -4.29 -14.79
N TYR A 66 22.65 -3.98 -15.24
CA TYR A 66 23.65 -3.27 -14.47
C TYR A 66 23.62 -1.78 -14.79
N ARG A 67 23.66 -0.98 -13.75
CA ARG A 67 23.69 0.48 -13.83
C ARG A 67 24.92 1.03 -13.12
N CYS A 68 25.77 1.81 -13.79
CA CYS A 68 26.87 2.50 -13.15
C CYS A 68 26.37 3.77 -12.44
N PRO A 69 26.58 3.94 -11.12
CA PRO A 69 26.15 5.15 -10.42
C PRO A 69 26.92 6.40 -10.87
N LYS A 70 28.19 6.24 -11.32
CA LYS A 70 29.08 7.34 -11.68
C LYS A 70 28.91 7.80 -13.13
N CYS A 71 29.17 6.93 -14.09
CA CYS A 71 29.16 7.31 -15.50
C CYS A 71 27.84 7.00 -16.24
N LYS A 72 26.85 6.42 -15.54
CA LYS A 72 25.52 6.06 -16.07
C LYS A 72 25.54 5.00 -17.16
N HIS A 73 26.69 4.30 -17.35
CA HIS A 73 26.76 3.17 -18.25
C HIS A 73 25.74 2.09 -17.85
N LEU A 74 25.03 1.53 -18.80
CA LEU A 74 23.98 0.53 -18.61
C LEU A 74 24.25 -0.69 -19.46
N GLU A 75 24.14 -1.88 -18.88
CA GLU A 75 24.24 -3.16 -19.56
C GLU A 75 23.07 -4.06 -19.17
N TRP A 76 22.35 -4.58 -20.16
CA TRP A 76 21.29 -5.56 -19.93
C TRP A 76 21.86 -6.92 -19.56
N ALA A 77 21.26 -7.57 -18.58
CA ALA A 77 21.61 -8.93 -18.22
C ALA A 77 20.87 -9.95 -19.11
N ASP A 78 21.32 -11.18 -19.08
CA ASP A 78 20.69 -12.29 -19.78
C ASP A 78 19.45 -12.76 -18.97
N ILE A 79 18.26 -12.41 -19.44
CA ILE A 79 16.97 -12.76 -18.80
C ILE A 79 16.69 -14.28 -18.79
N SER A 80 17.44 -15.09 -19.54
CA SER A 80 17.32 -16.54 -19.46
C SER A 80 18.01 -17.12 -18.22
N LYS A 81 18.87 -16.33 -17.57
CA LYS A 81 19.67 -16.73 -16.41
C LYS A 81 19.28 -16.03 -15.13
N TYR A 82 18.77 -14.79 -15.24
CA TYR A 82 18.47 -13.94 -14.10
C TYR A 82 17.08 -13.31 -14.25
N ASP A 83 16.21 -13.53 -13.30
CA ASP A 83 14.87 -12.93 -13.27
C ASP A 83 14.85 -11.57 -12.55
N SER A 84 15.82 -11.34 -11.67
CA SER A 84 15.92 -10.12 -10.86
C SER A 84 17.33 -9.52 -10.92
N GLY A 85 17.39 -8.19 -10.91
CA GLY A 85 18.66 -7.46 -10.77
C GLY A 85 19.37 -7.72 -9.44
N PHE A 86 18.64 -8.18 -8.41
CA PHE A 86 19.24 -8.54 -7.11
C PHE A 86 20.04 -9.83 -7.17
N ASP A 87 19.75 -10.72 -8.12
CA ASP A 87 20.47 -11.99 -8.29
C ASP A 87 21.73 -11.83 -9.16
N LEU A 88 21.98 -10.64 -9.69
CA LEU A 88 23.11 -10.38 -10.54
C LEU A 88 24.43 -10.40 -9.74
N PRO A 89 25.47 -11.12 -10.21
CA PRO A 89 26.78 -11.12 -9.59
C PRO A 89 27.40 -9.71 -9.59
N GLU A 90 28.28 -9.47 -8.62
CA GLU A 90 29.00 -8.20 -8.56
C GLU A 90 29.80 -7.93 -9.84
N LYS A 91 29.73 -6.71 -10.34
CA LYS A 91 30.39 -6.29 -11.59
C LYS A 91 30.98 -4.91 -11.47
N THR A 92 32.16 -4.74 -12.06
CA THR A 92 32.83 -3.44 -12.21
C THR A 92 32.52 -2.82 -13.56
N CYS A 93 32.29 -1.52 -13.58
CA CYS A 93 31.96 -0.78 -14.79
C CYS A 93 33.16 -0.81 -15.78
N PRO A 94 32.96 -1.28 -17.01
CA PRO A 94 34.04 -1.36 -18.02
C PRO A 94 34.49 0.03 -18.47
N VAL A 95 33.69 1.09 -18.21
CA VAL A 95 34.00 2.46 -18.68
C VAL A 95 34.80 3.26 -17.64
N CYS A 96 34.44 3.17 -16.36
CA CYS A 96 35.03 4.03 -15.34
C CYS A 96 35.58 3.30 -14.10
N GLY A 97 35.49 1.97 -14.06
CA GLY A 97 36.02 1.15 -12.97
C GLY A 97 35.21 1.18 -11.68
N GLU A 98 34.05 1.86 -11.64
CA GLU A 98 33.18 1.94 -10.46
C GLU A 98 32.38 0.64 -10.29
N LYS A 99 32.00 0.28 -9.06
CA LYS A 99 31.09 -0.86 -8.81
C LYS A 99 29.72 -0.54 -9.41
N MET A 100 29.20 -1.46 -10.23
CA MET A 100 27.88 -1.33 -10.83
C MET A 100 26.81 -1.85 -9.87
N ILE A 101 25.61 -1.30 -9.98
CA ILE A 101 24.43 -1.69 -9.23
C ILE A 101 23.58 -2.58 -10.13
N GLY A 102 23.23 -3.77 -9.63
CA GLY A 102 22.22 -4.62 -10.27
C GLY A 102 20.82 -4.11 -9.94
N ASP A 103 19.96 -4.01 -10.98
CA ASP A 103 18.60 -3.46 -10.85
C ASP A 103 17.68 -4.15 -11.88
N GLY A 104 16.36 -3.94 -11.72
CA GLY A 104 15.36 -4.50 -12.64
C GLY A 104 14.73 -5.80 -12.16
N GLN A 105 13.38 -5.85 -12.14
CA GLN A 105 12.59 -6.96 -11.62
C GLN A 105 11.79 -7.70 -12.70
N ASN A 106 12.00 -7.34 -13.98
CA ASN A 106 11.36 -7.97 -15.13
C ASN A 106 9.83 -8.11 -15.04
N ILE A 107 9.15 -7.04 -14.60
CA ILE A 107 7.70 -7.07 -14.38
C ILE A 107 6.96 -6.44 -15.58
N PRO A 108 6.02 -7.15 -16.22
CA PRO A 108 5.23 -6.58 -17.31
C PRO A 108 4.25 -5.50 -16.83
N PHE A 109 4.07 -4.41 -17.59
CA PHE A 109 3.10 -3.35 -17.27
C PHE A 109 1.65 -3.86 -17.18
N ALA A 110 1.32 -4.86 -17.99
CA ALA A 110 0.00 -5.49 -17.97
C ALA A 110 -0.41 -6.05 -16.59
N THR A 111 0.55 -6.31 -15.71
CA THR A 111 0.28 -6.71 -14.32
C THR A 111 -0.49 -5.64 -13.55
N PHE A 112 -0.26 -4.35 -13.86
CA PHE A 112 -0.89 -3.23 -13.18
C PHE A 112 -2.20 -2.79 -13.86
N LEU A 113 -2.12 -2.35 -15.10
CA LEU A 113 -3.26 -1.74 -15.80
C LEU A 113 -3.91 -2.65 -16.87
N GLY A 114 -3.47 -3.88 -17.02
CA GLY A 114 -3.91 -4.74 -18.13
C GLY A 114 -3.14 -4.47 -19.43
N PHE A 115 -3.46 -5.20 -20.49
CA PHE A 115 -2.74 -5.11 -21.77
C PHE A 115 -3.00 -3.80 -22.52
N HIS A 116 -4.17 -3.20 -22.33
CA HIS A 116 -4.61 -1.95 -22.96
C HIS A 116 -4.85 -0.82 -21.97
N ALA A 117 -4.32 -0.95 -20.73
CA ALA A 117 -4.55 -0.04 -19.62
C ALA A 117 -6.04 0.12 -19.26
N GLU A 118 -6.80 -0.95 -19.39
CA GLU A 118 -8.24 -0.99 -19.13
C GLU A 118 -8.61 -1.11 -17.64
N LYS A 119 -7.65 -1.45 -16.78
CA LYS A 119 -7.86 -1.55 -15.33
C LYS A 119 -7.64 -0.19 -14.68
N VAL A 120 -8.51 0.16 -13.74
CA VAL A 120 -8.30 1.34 -12.90
C VAL A 120 -7.06 1.09 -12.02
N PRO A 121 -6.10 2.04 -11.96
CA PRO A 121 -4.93 1.89 -11.10
C PRO A 121 -5.33 1.87 -9.62
N ASP A 122 -4.82 0.87 -8.92
CA ASP A 122 -4.91 0.75 -7.47
C ASP A 122 -3.51 0.98 -6.89
N ILE A 123 -3.28 2.19 -6.38
CA ILE A 123 -1.98 2.59 -5.84
C ILE A 123 -2.08 2.62 -4.32
N ASP A 124 -1.61 1.55 -3.71
CA ASP A 124 -1.49 1.43 -2.26
C ASP A 124 -0.18 2.06 -1.77
N LEU A 125 -0.27 3.03 -0.88
CA LEU A 125 0.87 3.65 -0.25
C LEU A 125 0.94 3.30 1.23
N ASN A 126 2.10 2.79 1.66
CA ASN A 126 2.37 2.40 3.05
C ASN A 126 3.07 3.56 3.77
N PHE A 127 2.38 4.17 4.71
CA PHE A 127 2.87 5.26 5.53
C PHE A 127 3.34 4.75 6.90
N PRO A 128 4.32 5.39 7.53
CA PRO A 128 4.53 5.22 8.96
C PRO A 128 3.23 5.54 9.71
N SER A 129 2.81 4.66 10.62
CA SER A 129 1.51 4.79 11.31
C SER A 129 1.40 6.07 12.15
N ASP A 130 2.52 6.60 12.65
CA ASP A 130 2.61 7.86 13.39
C ASP A 130 2.53 9.11 12.47
N PHE A 131 2.73 8.93 11.17
CA PHE A 131 2.70 10.01 10.17
C PHE A 131 1.42 10.02 9.32
N GLN A 132 0.69 8.91 9.26
CA GLN A 132 -0.49 8.71 8.39
C GLN A 132 -1.52 9.85 8.50
N SER A 133 -1.84 10.30 9.70
CA SER A 133 -2.82 11.38 9.91
C SER A 133 -2.38 12.70 9.30
N ARG A 134 -1.08 13.04 9.40
CA ARG A 134 -0.52 14.23 8.76
C ARG A 134 -0.57 14.13 7.24
N ALA A 135 -0.28 12.95 6.70
CA ALA A 135 -0.35 12.70 5.27
C ALA A 135 -1.79 12.82 4.73
N HIS A 136 -2.79 12.35 5.49
CA HIS A 136 -4.19 12.57 5.15
C HIS A 136 -4.57 14.05 5.09
N LEU A 137 -4.14 14.85 6.07
CA LEU A 137 -4.40 16.30 6.09
C LEU A 137 -3.75 16.99 4.89
N HIS A 138 -2.50 16.68 4.59
CA HIS A 138 -1.81 17.24 3.42
C HIS A 138 -2.54 16.90 2.11
N MET A 139 -3.01 15.66 1.95
CA MET A 139 -3.81 15.26 0.79
C MET A 139 -5.12 16.07 0.71
N GLN A 140 -5.80 16.25 1.83
CA GLN A 140 -7.04 17.03 1.91
C GLN A 140 -6.81 18.50 1.49
N GLU A 141 -5.75 19.11 2.00
CA GLU A 141 -5.36 20.48 1.66
C GLU A 141 -5.04 20.60 0.16
N THR A 142 -4.25 19.68 -0.38
CA THR A 142 -3.89 19.64 -1.82
C THR A 142 -5.11 19.48 -2.70
N LEU A 143 -6.04 18.60 -2.35
CA LEU A 143 -7.28 18.40 -3.11
C LEU A 143 -8.22 19.61 -3.02
N ASN A 144 -8.41 20.15 -1.82
CA ASN A 144 -9.25 21.35 -1.61
C ASN A 144 -8.72 22.56 -2.38
N ALA A 145 -7.40 22.74 -2.46
CA ALA A 145 -6.79 23.82 -3.24
C ALA A 145 -7.09 23.73 -4.75
N THR A 146 -7.40 22.54 -5.26
CA THR A 146 -7.78 22.29 -6.66
C THR A 146 -9.29 22.23 -6.88
N GLY A 147 -10.10 22.50 -5.84
CA GLY A 147 -11.56 22.47 -5.89
C GLY A 147 -12.17 21.06 -5.83
N ASN A 148 -11.34 20.03 -5.59
CA ASN A 148 -11.81 18.68 -5.31
C ASN A 148 -12.15 18.54 -3.81
N LYS A 149 -12.99 17.58 -3.48
CA LYS A 149 -13.32 17.25 -2.09
C LYS A 149 -12.87 15.81 -1.80
N CYS A 150 -12.59 15.52 -0.54
CA CYS A 150 -12.28 14.16 -0.15
C CYS A 150 -12.97 13.77 1.17
N TYR A 151 -13.29 12.49 1.26
CA TYR A 151 -13.97 11.87 2.40
C TYR A 151 -13.27 10.57 2.76
N LYS A 152 -13.32 10.17 4.02
CA LYS A 152 -12.90 8.80 4.37
C LYS A 152 -13.87 7.79 3.75
N ALA A 153 -13.35 6.67 3.28
CA ALA A 153 -14.19 5.58 2.80
C ALA A 153 -14.97 4.98 3.97
N GLY A 154 -16.28 4.92 3.86
CA GLY A 154 -17.14 4.27 4.83
C GLY A 154 -17.03 2.76 4.77
N THR A 155 -17.23 2.10 5.90
CA THR A 155 -17.33 0.65 6.01
C THR A 155 -18.59 0.25 6.76
N ILE A 156 -19.17 -0.88 6.38
CA ILE A 156 -20.31 -1.46 7.10
C ILE A 156 -19.80 -2.67 7.85
N GLN A 157 -19.85 -2.61 9.18
CA GLN A 157 -19.50 -3.73 10.03
C GLN A 157 -20.69 -4.66 10.17
N THR A 158 -20.50 -5.92 9.80
CA THR A 158 -21.51 -6.96 9.90
C THR A 158 -21.18 -7.96 11.00
N THR A 159 -22.20 -8.68 11.45
CA THR A 159 -22.06 -9.78 12.41
C THR A 159 -21.28 -10.92 11.74
N GLN A 160 -20.14 -11.29 12.30
CA GLN A 160 -19.31 -12.40 11.84
C GLN A 160 -19.70 -13.72 12.53
N ASP A 161 -19.34 -14.87 11.96
CA ASP A 161 -19.71 -16.20 12.48
C ASP A 161 -19.42 -16.39 13.97
N LYS A 162 -18.22 -15.97 14.42
CA LYS A 162 -17.84 -16.08 15.84
C LYS A 162 -18.74 -15.25 16.76
N GLN A 163 -19.15 -14.07 16.31
CA GLN A 163 -20.06 -13.20 17.08
C GLN A 163 -21.49 -13.75 17.05
N ALA A 164 -21.96 -14.21 15.88
CA ALA A 164 -23.27 -14.83 15.72
C ALA A 164 -23.42 -16.04 16.63
N ARG A 165 -22.38 -16.87 16.75
CA ARG A 165 -22.35 -17.98 17.71
C ARG A 165 -22.41 -17.51 19.16
N GLY A 166 -21.75 -16.40 19.50
CA GLY A 166 -21.86 -15.78 20.81
C GLY A 166 -23.29 -15.31 21.14
N TYR A 167 -23.98 -14.71 20.16
CA TYR A 167 -25.37 -14.33 20.29
C TYR A 167 -26.31 -15.55 20.46
N ALA A 168 -26.06 -16.61 19.69
CA ALA A 168 -26.81 -17.87 19.85
C ALA A 168 -26.65 -18.46 21.25
N LEU A 169 -25.45 -18.46 21.80
CA LEU A 169 -25.20 -18.89 23.19
C LEU A 169 -25.94 -18.03 24.19
N GLY A 170 -25.85 -16.69 24.09
CA GLY A 170 -26.57 -15.76 24.96
C GLY A 170 -28.10 -15.95 24.89
N TYR A 171 -28.62 -16.21 23.69
CA TYR A 171 -30.03 -16.51 23.49
C TYR A 171 -30.46 -17.79 24.22
N ILE A 172 -29.70 -18.87 24.08
CA ILE A 172 -29.93 -20.16 24.73
C ILE A 172 -29.89 -19.97 26.28
N GLU A 173 -28.96 -19.21 26.80
CA GLU A 173 -28.89 -18.87 28.24
C GLU A 173 -30.12 -18.10 28.72
N SER A 174 -30.59 -17.13 27.91
CA SER A 174 -31.77 -16.34 28.25
C SER A 174 -33.05 -17.18 28.36
N LEU A 175 -33.07 -18.32 27.65
CA LEU A 175 -34.15 -19.31 27.73
C LEU A 175 -34.00 -20.27 28.93
N GLY A 176 -32.96 -20.13 29.76
CA GLY A 176 -32.69 -21.03 30.89
C GLY A 176 -32.21 -22.42 30.46
N ILE A 177 -31.76 -22.59 29.24
CA ILE A 177 -31.29 -23.89 28.70
C ILE A 177 -29.83 -24.07 29.06
N ASP A 178 -29.48 -25.22 29.64
CA ASP A 178 -28.10 -25.60 29.93
C ASP A 178 -27.28 -25.75 28.65
N LYS A 179 -26.21 -24.94 28.54
CA LYS A 179 -25.28 -24.97 27.39
C LYS A 179 -24.71 -26.36 27.08
N ALA A 180 -24.47 -27.16 28.13
CA ALA A 180 -23.94 -28.50 27.95
C ALA A 180 -24.89 -29.46 27.20
N LYS A 181 -26.15 -29.11 27.13
CA LYS A 181 -27.19 -29.89 26.42
C LYS A 181 -27.39 -29.44 24.98
N VAL A 182 -26.79 -28.34 24.57
CA VAL A 182 -26.96 -27.77 23.22
C VAL A 182 -25.83 -28.27 22.32
N ARG A 183 -26.17 -28.83 21.18
CA ARG A 183 -25.19 -29.30 20.16
C ARG A 183 -24.60 -28.09 19.42
N ASN A 184 -23.32 -28.19 19.04
CA ASN A 184 -22.67 -27.16 18.22
C ASN A 184 -23.45 -26.83 16.96
N ALA A 185 -23.97 -27.84 16.24
CA ALA A 185 -24.77 -27.64 15.05
C ALA A 185 -26.06 -26.82 15.28
N GLN A 186 -26.63 -26.88 16.47
CA GLN A 186 -27.79 -26.05 16.81
C GLN A 186 -27.39 -24.59 17.04
N LEU A 187 -26.25 -24.36 17.68
CA LEU A 187 -25.69 -23.00 17.84
C LEU A 187 -25.32 -22.39 16.49
N ASP A 188 -24.71 -23.17 15.62
CA ASP A 188 -24.33 -22.73 14.28
C ASP A 188 -25.56 -22.43 13.42
N TYR A 189 -26.62 -23.24 13.53
CA TYR A 189 -27.89 -22.99 12.85
C TYR A 189 -28.58 -21.71 13.33
N ILE A 190 -28.67 -21.49 14.65
CA ILE A 190 -29.24 -20.26 15.21
C ILE A 190 -28.39 -19.05 14.83
N GLY A 191 -27.07 -19.19 14.94
CA GLY A 191 -26.12 -18.14 14.61
C GLY A 191 -26.14 -17.74 13.15
N SER A 192 -26.29 -18.70 12.22
CA SER A 192 -26.31 -18.45 10.79
C SER A 192 -27.37 -17.43 10.35
N GLY A 193 -28.49 -17.35 11.06
CA GLY A 193 -29.53 -16.35 10.81
C GLY A 193 -29.12 -14.91 11.17
N CYS A 194 -28.04 -14.73 11.90
CA CYS A 194 -27.54 -13.42 12.31
C CYS A 194 -26.29 -12.98 11.51
N VAL A 195 -25.61 -13.91 10.83
CA VAL A 195 -24.42 -13.62 10.04
C VAL A 195 -24.74 -12.64 8.92
N GLY A 196 -23.88 -11.66 8.70
CA GLY A 196 -24.05 -10.66 7.65
C GLY A 196 -24.98 -9.50 8.00
N THR A 197 -25.70 -9.55 9.14
CA THR A 197 -26.54 -8.42 9.58
C THR A 197 -25.67 -7.22 9.96
N LYS A 198 -26.08 -6.00 9.56
CA LYS A 198 -25.39 -4.75 9.89
C LYS A 198 -25.40 -4.56 11.41
N ARG A 199 -24.23 -4.22 11.96
CA ARG A 199 -24.05 -3.87 13.37
C ARG A 199 -23.83 -2.38 13.57
N SER A 200 -22.83 -1.85 12.86
CA SER A 200 -22.41 -0.46 12.94
C SER A 200 -21.81 -0.01 11.63
N THR A 201 -21.65 1.29 11.48
CA THR A 201 -20.82 1.89 10.47
C THR A 201 -19.45 2.20 11.05
N GLY A 202 -18.46 2.29 10.17
CA GLY A 202 -17.09 2.66 10.53
C GLY A 202 -16.43 3.38 9.37
N GLN A 203 -15.17 3.72 9.56
CA GLN A 203 -14.33 4.29 8.51
C GLN A 203 -13.23 3.31 8.12
N HIS A 204 -12.87 3.30 6.85
CA HIS A 204 -11.69 2.59 6.39
C HIS A 204 -10.44 3.31 6.91
N PRO A 205 -9.47 2.61 7.50
CA PRO A 205 -8.33 3.27 8.17
C PRO A 205 -7.42 4.05 7.21
N GLY A 206 -7.35 3.66 5.95
CA GLY A 206 -6.47 4.26 4.96
C GLY A 206 -7.17 4.78 3.69
N GLY A 207 -8.42 4.37 3.45
CA GLY A 207 -9.14 4.73 2.23
C GLY A 207 -9.68 6.15 2.24
N VAL A 208 -9.33 6.92 1.22
CA VAL A 208 -9.84 8.27 0.97
C VAL A 208 -10.56 8.27 -0.37
N ILE A 209 -11.81 8.71 -0.37
CA ILE A 209 -12.62 8.88 -1.57
C ILE A 209 -12.41 10.30 -2.10
N VAL A 210 -12.07 10.42 -3.37
CA VAL A 210 -11.89 11.72 -4.04
C VAL A 210 -13.11 12.03 -4.89
N ILE A 211 -13.71 13.20 -4.65
CA ILE A 211 -14.82 13.73 -5.43
C ILE A 211 -14.27 14.79 -6.39
N PRO A 212 -14.50 14.65 -7.70
CA PRO A 212 -14.00 15.59 -8.70
C PRO A 212 -14.52 17.01 -8.49
N ALA A 213 -13.74 18.01 -8.88
CA ALA A 213 -14.16 19.41 -8.88
C ALA A 213 -15.46 19.59 -9.68
N GLY A 214 -16.40 20.33 -9.10
CA GLY A 214 -17.71 20.60 -9.72
C GLY A 214 -18.79 19.53 -9.46
N MET A 215 -18.45 18.44 -8.74
CA MET A 215 -19.41 17.44 -8.27
C MET A 215 -19.53 17.49 -6.75
N GLU A 216 -20.63 16.97 -6.23
CA GLU A 216 -20.87 16.87 -4.80
C GLU A 216 -20.85 15.40 -4.36
N ALA A 217 -20.49 15.15 -3.09
CA ALA A 217 -20.51 13.78 -2.54
C ALA A 217 -21.89 13.13 -2.69
N TYR A 218 -22.95 13.94 -2.57
CA TYR A 218 -24.34 13.48 -2.68
C TYR A 218 -24.74 12.98 -4.07
N ASP A 219 -23.94 13.25 -5.10
CA ASP A 219 -24.14 12.66 -6.43
C ASP A 219 -23.79 11.16 -6.43
N PHE A 220 -23.01 10.71 -5.43
CA PHE A 220 -22.52 9.34 -5.33
C PHE A 220 -23.00 8.62 -4.06
N THR A 221 -23.01 9.31 -2.92
CA THR A 221 -23.26 8.71 -1.60
C THR A 221 -23.66 9.78 -0.59
N PRO A 222 -24.56 9.47 0.36
CA PRO A 222 -24.69 10.28 1.56
C PRO A 222 -23.36 10.31 2.34
N VAL A 223 -23.15 11.34 3.14
CA VAL A 223 -22.01 11.46 4.05
C VAL A 223 -22.48 11.41 5.50
N GLN A 224 -21.59 10.98 6.37
CA GLN A 224 -21.87 10.85 7.83
C GLN A 224 -20.59 11.04 8.62
N PHE A 225 -20.71 11.34 9.89
CA PHE A 225 -19.59 11.23 10.83
C PHE A 225 -19.33 9.76 11.23
N PRO A 226 -18.06 9.33 11.34
CA PRO A 226 -17.75 7.95 11.74
C PRO A 226 -18.27 7.67 13.15
N ALA A 227 -18.93 6.53 13.34
CA ALA A 227 -19.53 6.12 14.60
C ALA A 227 -20.51 7.16 15.22
N ASP A 228 -21.15 7.98 14.38
CA ASP A 228 -22.05 9.07 14.78
C ASP A 228 -21.38 10.13 15.69
N ASP A 229 -20.04 10.28 15.61
CA ASP A 229 -19.27 11.26 16.37
C ASP A 229 -19.12 12.57 15.57
N PRO A 230 -19.86 13.64 15.89
CA PRO A 230 -19.80 14.91 15.17
C PRO A 230 -18.49 15.69 15.42
N ASP A 231 -17.70 15.31 16.42
CA ASP A 231 -16.41 15.94 16.72
C ASP A 231 -15.26 15.31 15.92
N SER A 232 -15.55 14.35 15.03
CA SER A 232 -14.55 13.76 14.13
C SER A 232 -14.01 14.78 13.14
N ASP A 233 -12.71 14.79 12.93
CA ASP A 233 -12.03 15.64 11.94
C ASP A 233 -12.40 15.32 10.48
N TRP A 234 -13.05 14.17 10.24
CA TRP A 234 -13.37 13.67 8.92
C TRP A 234 -14.81 13.20 8.78
N GLU A 235 -15.46 13.60 7.71
CA GLU A 235 -16.68 12.95 7.23
C GLU A 235 -16.34 11.67 6.45
N THR A 236 -17.23 10.70 6.51
CA THR A 236 -17.13 9.43 5.78
C THR A 236 -18.26 9.26 4.78
N THR A 237 -18.01 8.51 3.73
CA THR A 237 -19.10 8.05 2.86
C THR A 237 -20.00 7.10 3.65
N HIS A 238 -21.32 7.20 3.43
CA HIS A 238 -22.27 6.30 4.11
C HIS A 238 -22.30 4.93 3.44
N TYR A 239 -22.24 4.88 2.10
CA TYR A 239 -22.16 3.62 1.40
C TYR A 239 -20.78 3.00 1.58
N ASP A 240 -20.75 1.68 1.73
CA ASP A 240 -19.51 0.91 1.67
C ASP A 240 -18.83 1.12 0.32
N PHE A 241 -17.50 1.26 0.34
CA PHE A 241 -16.74 1.50 -0.89
C PHE A 241 -17.02 0.46 -1.98
N HIS A 242 -17.20 -0.81 -1.63
CA HIS A 242 -17.49 -1.86 -2.61
C HIS A 242 -18.79 -1.63 -3.40
N ALA A 243 -19.72 -0.83 -2.87
CA ALA A 243 -20.95 -0.48 -3.56
C ALA A 243 -20.81 0.69 -4.54
N ILE A 244 -19.75 1.50 -4.42
CA ILE A 244 -19.57 2.73 -5.20
C ILE A 244 -18.21 2.79 -5.94
N HIS A 245 -17.41 1.75 -5.89
CA HIS A 245 -16.03 1.73 -6.41
C HIS A 245 -15.93 1.98 -7.93
N ASP A 246 -16.98 1.69 -8.69
CA ASP A 246 -17.01 1.94 -10.13
C ASP A 246 -17.24 3.41 -10.48
N ASN A 247 -17.70 4.22 -9.53
CA ASN A 247 -18.12 5.60 -9.76
C ASN A 247 -17.18 6.64 -9.13
N VAL A 248 -16.37 6.25 -8.16
CA VAL A 248 -15.50 7.15 -7.41
C VAL A 248 -14.08 6.62 -7.33
N LEU A 249 -13.13 7.53 -7.26
CA LEU A 249 -11.74 7.20 -7.04
C LEU A 249 -11.48 7.00 -5.54
N LYS A 250 -10.90 5.86 -5.18
CA LYS A 250 -10.35 5.59 -3.86
C LYS A 250 -8.83 5.66 -3.89
N PHE A 251 -8.27 6.28 -2.87
CA PHE A 251 -6.83 6.36 -2.65
C PHE A 251 -6.50 5.69 -1.33
N ASP A 252 -5.63 4.68 -1.35
CA ASP A 252 -5.28 3.92 -0.15
C ASP A 252 -3.96 4.37 0.47
N MET A 253 -4.07 4.98 1.65
CA MET A 253 -2.96 5.46 2.47
C MET A 253 -2.89 4.63 3.75
N LEU A 254 -2.14 3.52 3.70
CA LEU A 254 -2.15 2.52 4.75
C LEU A 254 -1.08 2.81 5.80
N GLY A 255 -1.46 2.82 7.09
CA GLY A 255 -0.52 2.95 8.20
C GLY A 255 0.16 1.63 8.53
N HIS A 256 1.50 1.61 8.55
CA HIS A 256 2.31 0.45 8.88
C HIS A 256 3.33 0.75 9.98
N VAL A 257 3.68 -0.28 10.74
CA VAL A 257 4.67 -0.20 11.82
C VAL A 257 6.09 -0.30 11.26
N ASP A 258 6.29 -1.04 10.16
CA ASP A 258 7.63 -1.29 9.61
C ASP A 258 8.39 -0.01 9.23
N PRO A 259 7.79 0.98 8.54
CA PRO A 259 8.47 2.26 8.27
C PRO A 259 8.81 3.05 9.54
N VAL A 260 7.98 2.94 10.60
CA VAL A 260 8.28 3.55 11.91
C VAL A 260 9.51 2.89 12.55
N ALA A 261 9.57 1.55 12.51
CA ALA A 261 10.70 0.79 13.03
C ALA A 261 12.00 1.13 12.29
N ILE A 262 11.95 1.22 10.96
CA ILE A 262 13.10 1.62 10.13
C ILE A 262 13.56 3.02 10.51
N ARG A 263 12.65 3.99 10.64
CA ARG A 263 12.98 5.34 11.06
C ARG A 263 13.65 5.37 12.43
N MET A 264 13.08 4.66 13.40
CA MET A 264 13.66 4.56 14.73
C MET A 264 15.08 3.99 14.69
N GLN A 265 15.33 2.97 13.87
CA GLN A 265 16.66 2.41 13.67
C GLN A 265 17.62 3.45 13.04
N CYS A 266 17.18 4.18 12.02
CA CYS A 266 17.95 5.27 11.43
C CYS A 266 18.35 6.32 12.48
N ASP A 267 17.40 6.76 13.30
CA ASP A 267 17.62 7.76 14.34
C ASP A 267 18.60 7.26 15.41
N LEU A 268 18.48 6.00 15.84
CA LEU A 268 19.36 5.37 16.83
C LEU A 268 20.80 5.19 16.31
N CYS A 269 20.95 4.87 15.01
CA CYS A 269 22.26 4.65 14.39
C CYS A 269 22.89 5.94 13.85
N GLY A 270 22.16 7.04 13.78
CA GLY A 270 22.59 8.28 13.14
C GLY A 270 22.73 8.14 11.61
N PHE A 271 21.95 7.24 11.00
CA PHE A 271 21.94 6.99 9.56
C PHE A 271 20.71 7.63 8.92
N SER A 272 20.87 8.08 7.67
CA SER A 272 19.72 8.32 6.80
C SER A 272 19.20 6.99 6.26
N PHE A 273 17.97 6.99 5.75
CA PHE A 273 17.43 5.81 5.07
C PHE A 273 18.31 5.35 3.89
N MET A 274 18.84 6.31 3.13
CA MET A 274 19.75 5.99 2.02
C MET A 274 21.07 5.36 2.51
N ASP A 275 21.59 5.82 3.64
CA ASP A 275 22.77 5.21 4.27
C ASP A 275 22.50 3.75 4.65
N MET A 276 21.32 3.47 5.22
CA MET A 276 20.95 2.10 5.57
C MET A 276 20.88 1.20 4.33
N LYS A 277 20.27 1.69 3.26
CA LYS A 277 20.16 0.96 1.99
C LYS A 277 21.53 0.66 1.35
N GLU A 278 22.47 1.59 1.47
CA GLU A 278 23.78 1.46 0.83
C GLU A 278 24.81 0.72 1.71
N LYS A 279 24.74 0.88 3.03
CA LYS A 279 25.75 0.39 3.99
C LYS A 279 25.41 -0.98 4.59
N ILE A 280 24.13 -1.36 4.64
CA ILE A 280 23.72 -2.65 5.18
C ILE A 280 23.77 -3.69 4.07
N PRO A 281 24.64 -4.72 4.17
CA PRO A 281 24.69 -5.77 3.17
C PRO A 281 23.43 -6.65 3.24
N ILE A 282 22.83 -6.92 2.07
CA ILE A 282 21.64 -7.78 1.96
C ILE A 282 21.99 -9.23 2.33
N SER A 283 23.25 -9.64 2.11
CA SER A 283 23.73 -11.00 2.31
C SER A 283 24.75 -11.10 3.44
N ASP A 284 24.38 -10.68 4.65
CA ASP A 284 25.20 -10.87 5.85
C ASP A 284 25.02 -12.31 6.37
N PRO A 285 26.07 -13.17 6.35
CA PRO A 285 25.95 -14.57 6.78
C PRO A 285 25.62 -14.70 8.29
N GLU A 286 26.09 -13.76 9.12
CA GLU A 286 25.81 -13.77 10.55
C GLU A 286 24.35 -13.43 10.83
N ALA A 287 23.81 -12.39 10.19
CA ALA A 287 22.39 -12.06 10.24
C ALA A 287 21.52 -13.19 9.69
N HIS A 288 21.91 -13.81 8.58
CA HIS A 288 21.20 -14.96 8.00
C HIS A 288 21.18 -16.16 8.96
N SER A 289 22.23 -16.36 9.77
CA SER A 289 22.28 -17.48 10.71
C SER A 289 21.18 -17.46 11.76
N LEU A 290 20.59 -16.27 12.04
CA LEU A 290 19.47 -16.10 12.99
C LEU A 290 18.18 -16.84 12.59
N PHE A 291 18.05 -17.24 11.31
CA PHE A 291 16.91 -18.04 10.86
C PHE A 291 16.95 -19.50 11.34
N TRP A 292 18.12 -20.00 11.79
CA TRP A 292 18.31 -21.38 12.25
C TRP A 292 19.16 -21.53 13.51
N SER A 293 19.78 -20.45 14.00
CA SER A 293 20.65 -20.46 15.18
C SER A 293 20.53 -19.13 15.93
N THR A 294 20.83 -19.13 17.21
CA THR A 294 20.92 -17.93 18.06
C THR A 294 22.36 -17.52 18.35
N GLU A 295 23.35 -18.18 17.74
CA GLU A 295 24.77 -17.93 18.00
C GLU A 295 25.20 -16.50 17.68
N ALA A 296 24.67 -15.93 16.58
CA ALA A 296 24.94 -14.55 16.19
C ALA A 296 24.46 -13.48 17.22
N LEU A 297 23.59 -13.85 18.15
CA LEU A 297 23.17 -12.96 19.23
C LEU A 297 24.20 -12.86 20.36
N HIS A 298 25.23 -13.70 20.38
CA HIS A 298 26.29 -13.75 21.40
C HIS A 298 25.75 -13.75 22.85
N LEU A 299 24.55 -14.34 23.05
CA LEU A 299 23.92 -14.41 24.36
C LEU A 299 24.77 -15.30 25.28
N LYS A 300 25.16 -14.77 26.44
CA LYS A 300 25.77 -15.56 27.50
C LYS A 300 24.67 -16.43 28.13
N ASN A 301 24.88 -17.75 28.13
CA ASN A 301 24.06 -18.72 28.87
C ASN A 301 24.14 -18.45 30.37
#